data_4c82fab4338d0e7c458f568d303956e6
#
_entry.id   4c82fab4338d0e7c458f568d303956e6
#
_cell.length_a   1.000
_cell.length_b   1.000
_cell.length_c   1.000
_cell.angle_alpha   90.00
_cell.angle_beta   90.00
_cell.angle_gamma   90.00
#
_symmetry.space_group_name_H-M   'P 1'
#
loop_
_entity.id
_entity.type
_entity.pdbx_description
1 polymer ?
#
loop_
_entity_poly.entity_id
_entity_poly.type
_entity_poly.pdbx_seq_one_letter_code
_entity_poly.pdbx_strand_id
1 'polypeptide(L)'
;MRRKVSIFYVKRYLKVKYLLFFSKKRAENQLFLCLIKKHYICPQKVVMKLDQLVYQVVDIAQQASVEILKIYHSADLHIQTKSDESPVTAADLASNRIITEGLSKLNPNLPILSEETLEIPYEERRHFDYFWVVDPLDGTKEFIKRNGEFTINIALIHQNKPVLGVVYIPNTEGCYFAVKNGGAFKLEKGIEKRITCSTFSLTDKGLKIPISRSHRNDATYKLFEAYNQPELIPCGSSLKFLKLADGSFDIYPRIGTTMEWDTAAPQIVLEEAGGQILEWHTRKPLIYNKMDLRNPNFIAHGNII
;
A
#
# COMPACT_ATOMS: atom_id res chain seq x y z
N MET A 1 35.07 10.26 4.25
CA MET A 1 34.77 8.97 3.61
C MET A 1 33.46 8.93 2.80
N ARG A 2 32.88 10.08 2.40
CA ARG A 2 31.53 10.17 1.74
C ARG A 2 31.55 10.56 0.25
N ARG A 3 32.70 10.61 -0.43
CA ARG A 3 32.79 11.05 -1.84
C ARG A 3 33.13 9.97 -2.88
N LYS A 4 33.37 8.71 -2.48
CA LYS A 4 33.80 7.67 -3.43
C LYS A 4 32.71 6.78 -4.01
N VAL A 5 31.51 6.72 -3.41
CA VAL A 5 30.42 5.84 -3.87
C VAL A 5 29.66 6.41 -5.08
N SER A 6 29.53 7.73 -5.15
CA SER A 6 28.82 8.43 -6.25
C SER A 6 29.53 8.32 -7.62
N ILE A 7 30.86 8.21 -7.62
CA ILE A 7 31.67 8.20 -8.86
C ILE A 7 31.62 6.83 -9.57
N PHE A 8 31.38 5.76 -8.83
CA PHE A 8 31.38 4.38 -9.41
C PHE A 8 30.12 4.08 -10.24
N TYR A 9 28.98 4.62 -9.85
CA TYR A 9 27.72 4.41 -10.58
C TYR A 9 27.67 5.19 -11.90
N VAL A 10 28.18 6.41 -11.91
CA VAL A 10 28.27 7.23 -13.13
C VAL A 10 29.22 6.62 -14.18
N LYS A 11 30.31 5.97 -13.75
CA LYS A 11 31.26 5.34 -14.67
C LYS A 11 30.71 4.13 -15.42
N ARG A 12 29.78 3.39 -14.84
CA ARG A 12 29.22 2.17 -15.47
C ARG A 12 28.14 2.50 -16.52
N TYR A 13 27.33 3.55 -16.28
CA TYR A 13 26.32 4.01 -17.25
C TYR A 13 26.94 4.75 -18.45
N LEU A 14 28.03 5.46 -18.23
CA LEU A 14 28.79 6.14 -19.30
C LEU A 14 29.59 5.16 -20.17
N LYS A 15 30.07 4.03 -19.63
CA LYS A 15 30.89 3.08 -20.40
C LYS A 15 30.13 2.41 -21.53
N VAL A 16 28.81 2.22 -21.41
CA VAL A 16 27.96 1.63 -22.47
C VAL A 16 27.61 2.64 -23.57
N LYS A 17 27.50 3.94 -23.27
CA LYS A 17 27.25 5.01 -24.28
C LYS A 17 28.54 5.55 -24.92
N TYR A 18 29.70 5.43 -24.25
CA TYR A 18 30.97 5.93 -24.76
C TYR A 18 31.61 5.06 -25.85
N LEU A 19 31.27 3.81 -25.95
CA LEU A 19 31.81 2.89 -26.98
C LEU A 19 31.22 3.14 -28.39
N LEU A 20 30.23 3.98 -28.54
CA LEU A 20 29.59 4.28 -29.84
C LEU A 20 29.94 5.66 -30.42
N PHE A 21 30.78 6.49 -29.78
CA PHE A 21 30.98 7.88 -30.21
C PHE A 21 32.43 8.38 -30.28
N PHE A 22 33.42 7.50 -30.25
CA PHE A 22 34.82 7.93 -30.40
C PHE A 22 35.29 7.89 -31.86
N SER A 23 34.70 8.70 -32.74
CA SER A 23 35.37 9.20 -33.93
C SER A 23 34.74 10.48 -34.42
N LYS A 24 35.28 11.58 -34.04
CA LYS A 24 35.40 12.91 -34.68
C LYS A 24 35.12 14.09 -33.72
N LYS A 25 36.16 14.96 -33.66
CA LYS A 25 36.20 16.38 -33.31
C LYS A 25 36.21 16.82 -31.83
N ARG A 26 37.39 17.32 -31.42
CA ARG A 26 37.69 17.92 -30.10
C ARG A 26 36.89 19.16 -29.69
N ALA A 27 36.28 19.89 -30.64
CA ALA A 27 35.51 21.11 -30.36
C ALA A 27 34.07 20.84 -29.87
N GLU A 28 33.46 19.73 -30.28
CA GLU A 28 32.10 19.36 -29.82
C GLU A 28 32.08 18.81 -28.38
N ASN A 29 33.23 18.31 -27.91
CA ASN A 29 33.33 17.75 -26.54
C ASN A 29 33.26 18.82 -25.43
N GLN A 30 33.68 20.07 -25.67
CA GLN A 30 33.52 21.13 -24.66
C GLN A 30 32.09 21.63 -24.55
N LEU A 31 31.35 21.68 -25.67
CA LEU A 31 29.93 22.06 -25.65
C LEU A 31 29.07 20.98 -25.01
N PHE A 32 29.39 19.70 -25.26
CA PHE A 32 28.70 18.56 -24.68
C PHE A 32 28.96 18.43 -23.16
N LEU A 33 30.17 18.70 -22.69
CA LEU A 33 30.52 18.76 -21.26
C LEU A 33 29.84 19.97 -20.58
N CYS A 34 29.63 21.08 -21.29
CA CYS A 34 28.92 22.23 -20.77
C CYS A 34 27.40 21.98 -20.69
N LEU A 35 26.83 21.26 -21.64
CA LEU A 35 25.42 20.83 -21.63
C LEU A 35 25.16 19.78 -20.54
N ILE A 36 26.08 18.83 -20.33
CA ILE A 36 25.98 17.88 -19.22
C ILE A 36 26.10 18.61 -17.86
N LYS A 37 27.01 19.58 -17.72
CA LYS A 37 27.11 20.38 -16.47
C LYS A 37 25.88 21.23 -16.20
N LYS A 38 25.13 21.64 -17.22
CA LYS A 38 23.90 22.45 -17.08
C LYS A 38 22.68 21.61 -16.68
N HIS A 39 22.73 20.27 -16.82
CA HIS A 39 21.65 19.35 -16.46
C HIS A 39 21.92 18.51 -15.20
N TYR A 40 23.11 18.60 -14.60
CA TYR A 40 23.35 18.14 -13.25
C TYR A 40 22.98 19.26 -12.25
N ILE A 41 21.74 19.66 -12.27
CA ILE A 41 21.09 20.19 -11.07
C ILE A 41 21.19 19.05 -10.07
N CYS A 42 21.99 19.26 -9.01
CA CYS A 42 21.92 18.44 -7.80
C CYS A 42 20.43 18.14 -7.56
N PRO A 43 19.99 16.89 -7.44
CA PRO A 43 18.58 16.62 -7.19
C PRO A 43 18.23 17.44 -5.95
N GLN A 44 17.51 18.54 -6.13
CA GLN A 44 16.86 19.20 -5.02
C GLN A 44 16.09 18.05 -4.36
N LYS A 45 16.38 17.81 -3.08
CA LYS A 45 15.55 16.89 -2.30
C LYS A 45 14.13 17.37 -2.52
N VAL A 46 13.38 16.64 -3.34
CA VAL A 46 11.96 16.90 -3.52
C VAL A 46 11.36 16.66 -2.14
N VAL A 47 11.12 17.74 -1.42
CA VAL A 47 10.44 17.68 -0.14
C VAL A 47 8.97 17.49 -0.48
N MET A 48 8.54 16.24 -0.57
CA MET A 48 7.13 15.92 -0.72
C MET A 48 6.42 16.35 0.57
N LYS A 49 5.45 17.23 0.42
CA LYS A 49 4.55 17.61 1.51
C LYS A 49 3.46 16.53 1.63
N LEU A 50 3.76 15.48 2.39
CA LEU A 50 2.87 14.32 2.53
C LEU A 50 1.50 14.70 3.09
N ASP A 51 1.45 15.71 3.94
CA ASP A 51 0.23 16.30 4.52
C ASP A 51 -0.71 16.90 3.48
N GLN A 52 -0.19 17.41 2.37
CA GLN A 52 -0.98 17.90 1.24
C GLN A 52 -1.26 16.80 0.21
N LEU A 53 -0.25 15.94 -0.03
CA LEU A 53 -0.33 14.85 -0.99
C LEU A 53 -1.42 13.84 -0.63
N VAL A 54 -1.62 13.56 0.65
CA VAL A 54 -2.60 12.58 1.11
C VAL A 54 -4.03 12.93 0.67
N TYR A 55 -4.41 14.21 0.69
CA TYR A 55 -5.75 14.62 0.24
C TYR A 55 -5.94 14.47 -1.27
N GLN A 56 -4.89 14.66 -2.08
CA GLN A 56 -4.95 14.37 -3.51
C GLN A 56 -5.15 12.88 -3.77
N VAL A 57 -4.54 12.02 -2.95
CA VAL A 57 -4.73 10.56 -3.03
C VAL A 57 -6.14 10.16 -2.56
N VAL A 58 -6.67 10.81 -1.53
CA VAL A 58 -8.08 10.63 -1.10
C VAL A 58 -9.04 10.97 -2.23
N ASP A 59 -8.84 12.09 -2.93
CA ASP A 59 -9.66 12.49 -4.08
C ASP A 59 -9.60 11.47 -5.23
N ILE A 60 -8.41 10.92 -5.51
CA ILE A 60 -8.23 9.86 -6.51
C ILE A 60 -8.99 8.60 -6.11
N ALA A 61 -8.88 8.16 -4.85
CA ALA A 61 -9.59 6.99 -4.34
C ALA A 61 -11.12 7.19 -4.40
N GLN A 62 -11.60 8.39 -4.07
CA GLN A 62 -13.00 8.74 -4.18
C GLN A 62 -13.50 8.67 -5.63
N GLN A 63 -12.75 9.19 -6.60
CA GLN A 63 -13.11 9.09 -8.02
C GLN A 63 -13.17 7.63 -8.48
N ALA A 64 -12.22 6.80 -8.08
CA ALA A 64 -12.23 5.37 -8.37
C ALA A 64 -13.46 4.67 -7.76
N SER A 65 -13.83 5.04 -6.52
CA SER A 65 -14.97 4.46 -5.83
C SER A 65 -16.30 4.68 -6.56
N VAL A 66 -16.46 5.82 -7.25
CA VAL A 66 -17.65 6.10 -8.06
C VAL A 66 -17.85 5.06 -9.17
N GLU A 67 -16.77 4.70 -9.87
CA GLU A 67 -16.84 3.69 -10.93
C GLU A 67 -17.04 2.28 -10.35
N ILE A 68 -16.39 1.96 -9.22
CA ILE A 68 -16.64 0.70 -8.50
C ILE A 68 -18.12 0.56 -8.17
N LEU A 69 -18.74 1.60 -7.60
CA LEU A 69 -20.15 1.55 -7.18
C LEU A 69 -21.11 1.48 -8.36
N LYS A 70 -20.83 2.10 -9.50
CA LYS A 70 -21.63 1.94 -10.72
C LYS A 70 -21.68 0.48 -11.14
N ILE A 71 -20.53 -0.21 -11.14
CA ILE A 71 -20.45 -1.63 -11.49
C ILE A 71 -21.06 -2.49 -10.38
N TYR A 72 -20.83 -2.16 -9.11
CA TYR A 72 -21.41 -2.86 -7.97
C TYR A 72 -22.93 -2.91 -8.01
N HIS A 73 -23.58 -1.85 -8.47
CA HIS A 73 -25.03 -1.78 -8.59
C HIS A 73 -25.57 -2.26 -9.95
N SER A 74 -24.70 -2.61 -10.91
CA SER A 74 -25.13 -3.17 -12.19
C SER A 74 -25.62 -4.62 -12.06
N ALA A 75 -26.36 -5.09 -13.06
CA ALA A 75 -26.81 -6.48 -13.11
C ALA A 75 -25.68 -7.48 -13.40
N ASP A 76 -24.66 -7.05 -14.16
CA ASP A 76 -23.51 -7.86 -14.54
C ASP A 76 -22.21 -7.23 -14.01
N LEU A 77 -21.40 -8.02 -13.30
CA LEU A 77 -20.11 -7.64 -12.75
C LEU A 77 -18.95 -7.92 -13.70
N HIS A 78 -19.21 -8.57 -14.84
CA HIS A 78 -18.20 -9.00 -15.82
C HIS A 78 -17.01 -9.73 -15.17
N ILE A 79 -17.33 -10.79 -14.40
CA ILE A 79 -16.33 -11.55 -13.63
C ILE A 79 -15.45 -12.34 -14.60
N GLN A 80 -14.13 -12.23 -14.42
CA GLN A 80 -13.12 -13.04 -15.09
C GLN A 80 -12.25 -13.75 -14.03
N THR A 81 -11.50 -14.75 -14.46
CA THR A 81 -10.57 -15.48 -13.59
C THR A 81 -9.14 -15.17 -14.03
N LYS A 82 -8.30 -14.72 -13.10
CA LYS A 82 -6.86 -14.50 -13.32
C LYS A 82 -6.12 -15.83 -13.45
N SER A 83 -4.85 -15.79 -13.84
CA SER A 83 -4.00 -16.98 -13.98
C SER A 83 -3.73 -17.72 -12.67
N ASP A 84 -3.89 -17.07 -11.54
CA ASP A 84 -3.77 -17.61 -10.18
C ASP A 84 -5.12 -18.08 -9.59
N GLU A 85 -6.14 -18.22 -10.46
CA GLU A 85 -7.51 -18.62 -10.11
C GLU A 85 -8.29 -17.60 -9.24
N SER A 86 -7.73 -16.41 -8.96
CA SER A 86 -8.46 -15.35 -8.28
C SER A 86 -9.45 -14.66 -9.24
N PRO A 87 -10.62 -14.20 -8.75
CA PRO A 87 -11.54 -13.44 -9.56
C PRO A 87 -11.04 -12.01 -9.78
N VAL A 88 -11.31 -11.46 -10.95
CA VAL A 88 -11.22 -10.04 -11.27
C VAL A 88 -12.52 -9.58 -11.90
N THR A 89 -12.96 -8.39 -11.60
CA THR A 89 -14.17 -7.80 -12.17
C THR A 89 -13.86 -6.56 -13.01
N ALA A 90 -14.83 -6.10 -13.77
CA ALA A 90 -14.70 -4.81 -14.46
C ALA A 90 -14.45 -3.66 -13.48
N ALA A 91 -14.86 -3.80 -12.21
CA ALA A 91 -14.63 -2.78 -11.17
C ALA A 91 -13.15 -2.68 -10.78
N ASP A 92 -12.43 -3.80 -10.64
CA ASP A 92 -10.98 -3.82 -10.37
C ASP A 92 -10.22 -3.07 -11.47
N LEU A 93 -10.51 -3.37 -12.73
CA LEU A 93 -9.85 -2.75 -13.88
C LEU A 93 -10.19 -1.26 -14.05
N ALA A 94 -11.47 -0.88 -13.85
CA ALA A 94 -11.90 0.51 -13.94
C ALA A 94 -11.27 1.35 -12.82
N SER A 95 -11.25 0.83 -11.60
CA SER A 95 -10.59 1.43 -10.45
C SER A 95 -9.10 1.60 -10.69
N ASN A 96 -8.41 0.54 -11.12
CA ASN A 96 -6.98 0.57 -11.44
C ASN A 96 -6.64 1.67 -12.45
N ARG A 97 -7.41 1.80 -13.53
CA ARG A 97 -7.21 2.84 -14.53
C ARG A 97 -7.28 4.25 -13.92
N ILE A 98 -8.32 4.55 -13.15
CA ILE A 98 -8.49 5.87 -12.54
C ILE A 98 -7.36 6.18 -11.56
N ILE A 99 -7.00 5.21 -10.72
CA ILE A 99 -5.94 5.39 -9.72
C ILE A 99 -4.59 5.61 -10.42
N THR A 100 -4.23 4.77 -11.37
CA THR A 100 -2.93 4.89 -12.06
C THR A 100 -2.82 6.18 -12.89
N GLU A 101 -3.90 6.58 -13.59
CA GLU A 101 -3.96 7.87 -14.29
C GLU A 101 -3.89 9.07 -13.32
N GLY A 102 -4.56 8.99 -12.17
CA GLY A 102 -4.53 10.03 -11.15
C GLY A 102 -3.15 10.18 -10.53
N LEU A 103 -2.55 9.07 -10.07
CA LEU A 103 -1.22 9.07 -9.45
C LEU A 103 -0.13 9.52 -10.42
N SER A 104 -0.23 9.16 -11.72
CA SER A 104 0.76 9.57 -12.73
C SER A 104 0.78 11.10 -13.00
N LYS A 105 -0.28 11.80 -12.65
CA LYS A 105 -0.37 13.28 -12.76
C LYS A 105 0.19 14.00 -11.53
N LEU A 106 0.47 13.28 -10.44
CA LEU A 106 1.07 13.87 -9.24
C LEU A 106 2.54 14.21 -9.48
N ASN A 107 3.03 15.21 -8.77
CA ASN A 107 4.43 15.63 -8.85
C ASN A 107 5.13 15.36 -7.51
N PRO A 108 6.21 14.56 -7.49
CA PRO A 108 6.85 13.91 -8.65
C PRO A 108 6.03 12.72 -9.18
N ASN A 109 6.19 12.42 -10.48
CA ASN A 109 5.68 11.19 -11.07
C ASN A 109 6.54 10.02 -10.59
N LEU A 110 5.92 9.09 -9.87
CA LEU A 110 6.58 7.95 -9.22
C LEU A 110 6.12 6.63 -9.85
N PRO A 111 6.96 5.56 -9.81
CA PRO A 111 6.55 4.23 -10.23
C PRO A 111 5.33 3.74 -9.46
N ILE A 112 4.48 2.95 -10.10
CA ILE A 112 3.26 2.38 -9.52
C ILE A 112 3.35 0.85 -9.60
N LEU A 113 3.28 0.19 -8.45
CA LEU A 113 3.12 -1.25 -8.32
C LEU A 113 1.67 -1.53 -7.93
N SER A 114 0.87 -1.99 -8.89
CA SER A 114 -0.54 -2.30 -8.67
C SER A 114 -0.80 -3.79 -8.84
N GLU A 115 -1.76 -4.33 -8.09
CA GLU A 115 -2.24 -5.72 -8.26
C GLU A 115 -2.62 -6.02 -9.70
N GLU A 116 -3.21 -5.06 -10.42
CA GLU A 116 -3.72 -5.25 -11.78
C GLU A 116 -2.69 -4.92 -12.88
N THR A 117 -1.48 -4.47 -12.52
CA THR A 117 -0.41 -4.11 -13.48
C THR A 117 0.97 -4.57 -13.02
N LEU A 118 1.13 -5.87 -12.85
CA LEU A 118 2.27 -6.53 -12.16
C LEU A 118 3.56 -6.67 -12.98
N GLU A 119 3.82 -5.92 -14.02
CA GLU A 119 4.90 -6.27 -14.94
C GLU A 119 6.28 -5.64 -14.65
N ILE A 120 6.49 -5.02 -13.47
CA ILE A 120 7.80 -4.44 -13.17
C ILE A 120 8.73 -5.52 -12.58
N PRO A 121 9.80 -5.95 -13.30
CA PRO A 121 10.74 -6.94 -12.79
C PRO A 121 11.41 -6.48 -11.50
N TYR A 122 11.72 -7.42 -10.59
CA TYR A 122 12.40 -7.10 -9.33
C TYR A 122 13.71 -6.36 -9.54
N GLU A 123 14.49 -6.74 -10.56
CA GLU A 123 15.78 -6.09 -10.86
C GLU A 123 15.65 -4.59 -11.18
N GLU A 124 14.48 -4.16 -11.64
CA GLU A 124 14.16 -2.75 -11.86
C GLU A 124 13.61 -2.11 -10.58
N ARG A 125 12.53 -2.68 -10.00
CA ARG A 125 11.83 -2.09 -8.87
C ARG A 125 12.63 -2.08 -7.57
N ARG A 126 13.62 -2.96 -7.37
CA ARG A 126 14.50 -2.95 -6.18
C ARG A 126 15.31 -1.66 -6.02
N HIS A 127 15.35 -0.82 -7.04
CA HIS A 127 16.05 0.47 -7.03
C HIS A 127 15.10 1.65 -6.79
N PHE A 128 13.80 1.42 -6.62
CA PHE A 128 12.85 2.48 -6.33
C PHE A 128 13.08 3.02 -4.92
N ASP A 129 13.31 4.34 -4.82
CA ASP A 129 13.40 5.04 -3.54
C ASP A 129 12.00 5.39 -3.03
N TYR A 130 11.17 5.95 -3.94
CA TYR A 130 9.74 6.18 -3.74
C TYR A 130 8.93 5.49 -4.82
N PHE A 131 7.83 4.84 -4.45
CA PHE A 131 6.89 4.23 -5.38
C PHE A 131 5.52 4.02 -4.72
N TRP A 132 4.49 3.95 -5.55
CA TRP A 132 3.14 3.64 -5.11
C TRP A 132 2.92 2.13 -5.07
N VAL A 133 2.18 1.67 -4.05
CA VAL A 133 1.64 0.32 -3.95
C VAL A 133 0.12 0.43 -3.89
N VAL A 134 -0.57 -0.25 -4.81
CA VAL A 134 -2.01 -0.07 -5.03
C VAL A 134 -2.71 -1.41 -5.07
N ASP A 135 -3.79 -1.54 -4.31
CA ASP A 135 -4.85 -2.50 -4.52
C ASP A 135 -6.11 -1.75 -4.95
N PRO A 136 -6.50 -1.86 -6.22
CA PRO A 136 -7.63 -1.10 -6.75
C PRO A 136 -8.98 -1.53 -6.17
N LEU A 137 -9.11 -2.79 -5.75
CA LEU A 137 -10.30 -3.35 -5.12
C LEU A 137 -9.93 -4.57 -4.25
N ASP A 138 -9.51 -4.33 -3.00
CA ASP A 138 -9.33 -5.40 -2.03
C ASP A 138 -10.67 -5.97 -1.58
N GLY A 139 -10.80 -7.29 -1.67
CA GLY A 139 -12.02 -7.99 -1.32
C GLY A 139 -12.94 -8.27 -2.51
N THR A 140 -12.40 -8.61 -3.68
CA THR A 140 -13.18 -8.97 -4.89
C THR A 140 -14.23 -10.07 -4.62
N LYS A 141 -13.92 -11.04 -3.74
CA LYS A 141 -14.90 -12.06 -3.32
C LYS A 141 -16.08 -11.48 -2.54
N GLU A 142 -15.84 -10.52 -1.69
CA GLU A 142 -16.84 -9.78 -0.91
C GLU A 142 -17.66 -8.86 -1.82
N PHE A 143 -17.01 -8.23 -2.80
CA PHE A 143 -17.65 -7.46 -3.86
C PHE A 143 -18.63 -8.31 -4.66
N ILE A 144 -18.21 -9.47 -5.13
CA ILE A 144 -19.06 -10.43 -5.88
C ILE A 144 -20.25 -10.90 -5.04
N LYS A 145 -20.04 -11.15 -3.74
CA LYS A 145 -21.10 -11.53 -2.79
C LYS A 145 -22.02 -10.38 -2.38
N ARG A 146 -21.73 -9.17 -2.82
CA ARG A 146 -22.52 -7.96 -2.54
C ARG A 146 -22.73 -7.69 -1.04
N ASN A 147 -21.71 -7.99 -0.20
CA ASN A 147 -21.79 -7.74 1.25
C ASN A 147 -21.24 -6.37 1.68
N GLY A 148 -20.65 -5.60 0.75
CA GLY A 148 -20.17 -4.25 0.98
C GLY A 148 -18.80 -4.16 1.66
N GLU A 149 -18.13 -5.28 1.93
CA GLU A 149 -16.84 -5.32 2.64
C GLU A 149 -15.65 -5.35 1.67
N PHE A 150 -15.47 -4.29 0.91
CA PHE A 150 -14.36 -4.12 -0.03
C PHE A 150 -13.78 -2.70 0.08
N THR A 151 -12.49 -2.56 -0.23
CA THR A 151 -11.74 -1.30 -0.07
C THR A 151 -10.86 -1.00 -1.27
N ILE A 152 -10.41 0.25 -1.37
CA ILE A 152 -9.33 0.70 -2.25
C ILE A 152 -8.14 1.00 -1.35
N ASN A 153 -6.97 0.41 -1.63
CA ASN A 153 -5.76 0.62 -0.85
C ASN A 153 -4.70 1.32 -1.71
N ILE A 154 -4.22 2.49 -1.29
CA ILE A 154 -3.17 3.25 -1.96
C ILE A 154 -2.11 3.66 -0.94
N ALA A 155 -0.87 3.21 -1.13
CA ALA A 155 0.25 3.56 -0.26
C ALA A 155 1.42 4.17 -1.03
N LEU A 156 2.09 5.14 -0.44
CA LEU A 156 3.40 5.60 -0.87
C LEU A 156 4.46 4.92 -0.02
N ILE A 157 5.37 4.25 -0.67
CA ILE A 157 6.51 3.59 -0.02
C ILE A 157 7.78 4.42 -0.21
N HIS A 158 8.56 4.54 0.86
CA HIS A 158 9.89 5.11 0.86
C HIS A 158 10.84 4.20 1.64
N GLN A 159 11.94 3.79 1.01
CA GLN A 159 12.92 2.89 1.64
C GLN A 159 12.26 1.65 2.26
N ASN A 160 11.41 0.99 1.48
CA ASN A 160 10.70 -0.24 1.82
C ASN A 160 9.70 -0.12 2.99
N LYS A 161 9.30 1.11 3.36
CA LYS A 161 8.33 1.37 4.43
C LYS A 161 7.23 2.30 3.93
N PRO A 162 5.99 2.12 4.36
CA PRO A 162 4.93 3.04 4.00
C PRO A 162 5.14 4.39 4.72
N VAL A 163 4.93 5.48 3.98
CA VAL A 163 5.04 6.86 4.50
C VAL A 163 3.76 7.65 4.31
N LEU A 164 2.85 7.16 3.48
CA LEU A 164 1.50 7.65 3.30
C LEU A 164 0.60 6.46 2.97
N GLY A 165 -0.60 6.43 3.49
CA GLY A 165 -1.61 5.41 3.16
C GLY A 165 -3.01 5.98 3.16
N VAL A 166 -3.79 5.54 2.17
CA VAL A 166 -5.21 5.82 2.03
C VAL A 166 -5.93 4.51 1.84
N VAL A 167 -6.92 4.24 2.67
CA VAL A 167 -7.85 3.12 2.54
C VAL A 167 -9.26 3.66 2.45
N TYR A 168 -9.87 3.55 1.27
CA TYR A 168 -11.20 4.05 0.99
C TYR A 168 -12.22 2.91 0.98
N ILE A 169 -13.39 3.12 1.57
CA ILE A 169 -14.49 2.14 1.66
C ILE A 169 -15.62 2.61 0.75
N PRO A 170 -15.74 2.16 -0.50
CA PRO A 170 -16.72 2.68 -1.44
C PRO A 170 -18.15 2.63 -0.93
N ASN A 171 -18.55 1.52 -0.30
CA ASN A 171 -19.92 1.29 0.13
C ASN A 171 -20.43 2.25 1.23
N THR A 172 -19.53 2.85 2.00
CA THR A 172 -19.88 3.79 3.10
C THR A 172 -19.36 5.20 2.86
N GLU A 173 -18.60 5.42 1.79
CA GLU A 173 -17.85 6.65 1.52
C GLU A 173 -16.89 7.03 2.66
N GLY A 174 -16.51 6.05 3.49
CA GLY A 174 -15.55 6.22 4.56
C GLY A 174 -14.12 6.13 4.04
N CYS A 175 -13.25 7.00 4.52
CA CYS A 175 -11.83 6.99 4.18
C CYS A 175 -10.97 7.01 5.44
N TYR A 176 -9.99 6.11 5.51
CA TYR A 176 -8.97 6.12 6.54
C TYR A 176 -7.63 6.47 5.90
N PHE A 177 -6.93 7.41 6.46
CA PHE A 177 -5.65 7.84 5.91
C PHE A 177 -4.66 8.27 6.98
N ALA A 178 -3.39 8.17 6.64
CA ALA A 178 -2.30 8.60 7.49
C ALA A 178 -1.08 9.00 6.66
N VAL A 179 -0.27 9.87 7.25
CA VAL A 179 1.09 10.15 6.80
C VAL A 179 2.06 9.96 7.96
N LYS A 180 3.28 9.55 7.67
CA LYS A 180 4.31 9.29 8.67
C LYS A 180 4.51 10.49 9.58
N ASN A 181 4.39 10.27 10.90
CA ASN A 181 4.43 11.27 11.98
C ASN A 181 3.30 12.32 11.93
N GLY A 182 2.23 12.08 11.17
CA GLY A 182 1.07 12.97 11.06
C GLY A 182 -0.12 12.53 11.92
N GLY A 183 -0.15 11.25 12.30
CA GLY A 183 -1.30 10.60 12.91
C GLY A 183 -2.23 9.98 11.88
N ALA A 184 -3.19 9.20 12.35
CA ALA A 184 -4.21 8.56 11.55
C ALA A 184 -5.56 9.27 11.67
N PHE A 185 -6.29 9.33 10.56
CA PHE A 185 -7.57 10.02 10.47
C PHE A 185 -8.61 9.15 9.77
N LYS A 186 -9.86 9.33 10.17
CA LYS A 186 -11.05 8.84 9.48
C LYS A 186 -11.83 10.04 8.95
N LEU A 187 -12.10 10.04 7.65
CA LEU A 187 -13.02 10.96 6.98
C LEU A 187 -14.32 10.22 6.66
N GLU A 188 -15.43 10.71 7.15
CA GLU A 188 -16.75 10.13 6.91
C GLU A 188 -17.78 11.26 6.84
N LYS A 189 -18.57 11.30 5.77
CA LYS A 189 -19.59 12.35 5.52
C LYS A 189 -19.03 13.79 5.63
N GLY A 190 -17.80 13.98 5.14
CA GLY A 190 -17.11 15.28 5.18
C GLY A 190 -16.54 15.67 6.54
N ILE A 191 -16.67 14.82 7.57
CA ILE A 191 -16.11 15.06 8.90
C ILE A 191 -14.82 14.26 9.06
N GLU A 192 -13.71 14.98 9.25
CA GLU A 192 -12.41 14.39 9.57
C GLU A 192 -12.24 14.26 11.08
N LYS A 193 -11.85 13.08 11.53
CA LYS A 193 -11.60 12.78 12.93
C LYS A 193 -10.30 12.01 13.09
N ARG A 194 -9.44 12.45 14.00
CA ARG A 194 -8.26 11.68 14.39
C ARG A 194 -8.69 10.40 15.10
N ILE A 195 -8.04 9.28 14.77
CA ILE A 195 -8.31 7.97 15.36
C ILE A 195 -7.11 7.46 16.14
N THR A 196 -7.40 6.58 17.10
CA THR A 196 -6.39 5.85 17.89
C THR A 196 -6.86 4.41 18.07
N CYS A 197 -5.93 3.47 18.06
CA CYS A 197 -6.21 2.07 18.35
C CYS A 197 -6.60 1.84 19.82
N SER A 198 -7.14 0.64 20.12
CA SER A 198 -7.41 0.20 21.50
C SER A 198 -6.10 -0.02 22.27
N THR A 199 -6.17 0.10 23.60
CA THR A 199 -5.12 -0.32 24.53
C THR A 199 -5.65 -1.47 25.35
N PHE A 200 -4.91 -2.60 25.38
CA PHE A 200 -5.36 -3.83 26.02
C PHE A 200 -4.18 -4.69 26.49
N SER A 201 -4.46 -5.66 27.38
CA SER A 201 -3.55 -6.75 27.75
C SER A 201 -3.91 -8.03 27.01
N LEU A 202 -2.92 -8.85 26.65
CA LEU A 202 -3.19 -10.16 26.02
C LEU A 202 -3.96 -11.13 26.93
N THR A 203 -4.02 -10.85 28.24
CA THR A 203 -4.79 -11.61 29.24
C THR A 203 -6.23 -11.13 29.41
N ASP A 204 -6.60 -10.01 28.78
CA ASP A 204 -7.95 -9.46 28.90
C ASP A 204 -8.97 -10.45 28.35
N LYS A 205 -10.12 -10.48 29.02
CA LYS A 205 -11.26 -11.27 28.57
C LYS A 205 -12.02 -10.56 27.47
N GLY A 206 -12.41 -11.32 26.44
CA GLY A 206 -13.30 -10.81 25.39
C GLY A 206 -12.60 -9.93 24.36
N LEU A 207 -11.29 -10.14 24.13
CA LEU A 207 -10.58 -9.43 23.05
C LEU A 207 -11.30 -9.62 21.72
N LYS A 208 -11.51 -8.53 21.01
CA LYS A 208 -12.20 -8.51 19.71
C LYS A 208 -11.23 -8.83 18.58
N ILE A 209 -11.41 -10.00 17.98
CA ILE A 209 -10.51 -10.55 16.96
C ILE A 209 -11.26 -10.66 15.62
N PRO A 210 -10.86 -9.92 14.57
CA PRO A 210 -11.45 -10.11 13.26
C PRO A 210 -11.03 -11.44 12.65
N ILE A 211 -12.00 -12.14 12.07
CA ILE A 211 -11.77 -13.37 11.32
C ILE A 211 -12.17 -13.18 9.85
N SER A 212 -11.43 -13.83 8.93
CA SER A 212 -11.73 -13.75 7.51
C SER A 212 -13.06 -14.43 7.18
N ARG A 213 -13.92 -13.77 6.40
CA ARG A 213 -15.18 -14.38 5.90
C ARG A 213 -14.93 -15.47 4.88
N SER A 214 -14.05 -15.23 3.93
CA SER A 214 -13.86 -16.06 2.74
C SER A 214 -12.68 -17.02 2.84
N HIS A 215 -11.79 -16.85 3.82
CA HIS A 215 -10.59 -17.67 3.96
C HIS A 215 -10.49 -18.24 5.38
N ARG A 216 -11.28 -19.26 5.67
CA ARG A 216 -11.15 -20.02 6.91
C ARG A 216 -9.86 -20.83 6.88
N ASN A 217 -9.11 -20.80 7.99
CA ASN A 217 -7.87 -21.53 8.15
C ASN A 217 -7.82 -22.10 9.58
N ASP A 218 -7.83 -23.42 9.70
CA ASP A 218 -7.85 -24.12 11.00
C ASP A 218 -6.63 -23.79 11.86
N ALA A 219 -5.46 -23.54 11.23
CA ALA A 219 -4.28 -23.11 11.95
C ALA A 219 -4.48 -21.75 12.63
N THR A 220 -5.23 -20.83 11.98
CA THR A 220 -5.60 -19.54 12.58
C THR A 220 -6.58 -19.73 13.74
N TYR A 221 -7.54 -20.65 13.62
CA TYR A 221 -8.52 -20.89 14.69
C TYR A 221 -7.87 -21.44 15.95
N LYS A 222 -6.86 -22.33 15.84
CA LYS A 222 -6.10 -22.83 16.99
C LYS A 222 -5.38 -21.73 17.77
N LEU A 223 -5.00 -20.64 17.11
CA LEU A 223 -4.38 -19.50 17.80
C LEU A 223 -5.35 -18.80 18.77
N PHE A 224 -6.64 -18.82 18.46
CA PHE A 224 -7.64 -18.13 19.27
C PHE A 224 -7.86 -18.82 20.62
N GLU A 225 -7.50 -20.10 20.76
CA GLU A 225 -7.54 -20.85 22.02
C GLU A 225 -6.58 -20.27 23.08
N ALA A 226 -5.56 -19.51 22.65
CA ALA A 226 -4.62 -18.85 23.55
C ALA A 226 -5.19 -17.58 24.22
N TYR A 227 -6.32 -17.05 23.73
CA TYR A 227 -6.93 -15.84 24.26
C TYR A 227 -8.09 -16.17 25.21
N ASN A 228 -8.31 -15.30 26.20
CA ASN A 228 -9.33 -15.49 27.23
C ASN A 228 -10.73 -15.14 26.70
N GLN A 229 -11.48 -16.15 26.25
CA GLN A 229 -12.86 -15.98 25.72
C GLN A 229 -12.96 -14.89 24.66
N PRO A 230 -12.19 -14.95 23.56
CA PRO A 230 -12.17 -13.90 22.56
C PRO A 230 -13.51 -13.78 21.83
N GLU A 231 -13.86 -12.57 21.41
CA GLU A 231 -14.99 -12.30 20.54
C GLU A 231 -14.50 -12.36 19.07
N LEU A 232 -14.89 -13.39 18.34
CA LEU A 232 -14.50 -13.60 16.94
C LEU A 232 -15.51 -12.94 16.01
N ILE A 233 -15.08 -11.89 15.29
CA ILE A 233 -15.96 -11.04 14.47
C ILE A 233 -15.62 -11.21 12.99
N PRO A 234 -16.55 -11.76 12.16
CA PRO A 234 -16.32 -11.87 10.72
C PRO A 234 -16.19 -10.50 10.06
N CYS A 235 -15.09 -10.28 9.32
CA CYS A 235 -14.81 -9.03 8.63
C CYS A 235 -13.98 -9.32 7.37
N GLY A 236 -14.37 -8.76 6.23
CA GLY A 236 -13.67 -8.89 4.95
C GLY A 236 -12.61 -7.82 4.73
N SER A 237 -11.79 -8.00 3.69
CA SER A 237 -10.89 -6.99 3.15
C SER A 237 -9.96 -6.35 4.20
N SER A 238 -9.38 -5.23 3.86
CA SER A 238 -8.56 -4.37 4.74
C SER A 238 -9.34 -3.68 5.85
N LEU A 239 -10.68 -3.81 5.88
CA LEU A 239 -11.52 -3.34 6.98
C LEU A 239 -11.05 -3.85 8.35
N LYS A 240 -10.45 -5.04 8.41
CA LYS A 240 -9.88 -5.60 9.64
C LYS A 240 -8.82 -4.68 10.27
N PHE A 241 -7.95 -4.12 9.46
CA PHE A 241 -6.92 -3.19 9.91
C PHE A 241 -7.49 -1.83 10.32
N LEU A 242 -8.50 -1.34 9.56
CA LEU A 242 -9.15 -0.08 9.86
C LEU A 242 -9.88 -0.12 11.20
N LYS A 243 -10.50 -1.27 11.52
CA LYS A 243 -11.16 -1.51 12.79
C LYS A 243 -10.17 -1.69 13.96
N LEU A 244 -8.95 -2.14 13.70
CA LEU A 244 -7.87 -2.07 14.68
C LEU A 244 -7.43 -0.61 14.89
N ALA A 245 -7.26 0.16 13.81
CA ALA A 245 -6.81 1.54 13.86
C ALA A 245 -7.80 2.48 14.58
N ASP A 246 -9.12 2.21 14.46
CA ASP A 246 -10.15 3.02 15.16
C ASP A 246 -10.52 2.48 16.56
N GLY A 247 -9.82 1.42 17.03
CA GLY A 247 -10.03 0.83 18.35
C GLY A 247 -11.25 -0.08 18.46
N SER A 248 -11.93 -0.40 17.34
CA SER A 248 -13.08 -1.31 17.34
C SER A 248 -12.68 -2.78 17.50
N PHE A 249 -11.47 -3.14 17.06
CA PHE A 249 -10.84 -4.46 17.25
C PHE A 249 -9.51 -4.31 17.99
N ASP A 250 -9.03 -5.41 18.58
CA ASP A 250 -7.84 -5.41 19.40
C ASP A 250 -6.64 -6.06 18.72
N ILE A 251 -6.81 -7.25 18.16
CA ILE A 251 -5.70 -8.03 17.62
C ILE A 251 -6.15 -8.88 16.42
N TYR A 252 -5.32 -8.96 15.39
CA TYR A 252 -5.57 -9.72 14.17
C TYR A 252 -4.35 -10.57 13.79
N PRO A 253 -4.26 -11.82 14.26
CA PRO A 253 -3.28 -12.77 13.74
C PRO A 253 -3.71 -13.25 12.35
N ARG A 254 -2.78 -13.24 11.40
CA ARG A 254 -3.00 -13.70 10.03
C ARG A 254 -2.01 -14.78 9.65
N ILE A 255 -2.53 -16.02 9.49
CA ILE A 255 -1.82 -17.13 8.89
C ILE A 255 -2.44 -17.39 7.51
N GLY A 256 -1.61 -17.35 6.48
CA GLY A 256 -2.02 -17.54 5.10
C GLY A 256 -1.65 -16.36 4.21
N THR A 257 -1.71 -16.60 2.92
CA THR A 257 -1.23 -15.67 1.89
C THR A 257 -1.99 -14.34 1.92
N THR A 258 -1.23 -13.26 1.90
CA THR A 258 -1.63 -11.89 1.56
C THR A 258 -0.52 -11.28 0.73
N MET A 259 -0.83 -10.23 -0.02
CA MET A 259 0.12 -9.53 -0.85
C MET A 259 0.53 -8.20 -0.23
N GLU A 260 1.60 -7.58 -0.73
CA GLU A 260 2.08 -6.28 -0.24
C GLU A 260 1.00 -5.20 -0.32
N TRP A 261 0.19 -5.19 -1.37
CA TRP A 261 -0.87 -4.19 -1.58
C TRP A 261 -2.05 -4.33 -0.61
N ASP A 262 -2.28 -5.53 -0.02
CA ASP A 262 -3.32 -5.73 1.01
C ASP A 262 -2.96 -5.02 2.32
N THR A 263 -1.66 -4.79 2.57
CA THR A 263 -1.17 -4.35 3.89
C THR A 263 -0.48 -3.00 3.89
N ALA A 264 0.04 -2.52 2.76
CA ALA A 264 0.88 -1.31 2.72
C ALA A 264 0.16 -0.04 3.22
N ALA A 265 -1.03 0.24 2.71
CA ALA A 265 -1.83 1.39 3.16
C ALA A 265 -2.41 1.18 4.56
N PRO A 266 -3.00 0.01 4.89
CA PRO A 266 -3.46 -0.25 6.24
C PRO A 266 -2.37 -0.19 7.30
N GLN A 267 -1.12 -0.58 6.98
CA GLN A 267 -0.02 -0.55 7.96
C GLN A 267 0.25 0.85 8.49
N ILE A 268 0.45 1.83 7.61
CA ILE A 268 0.74 3.20 8.07
C ILE A 268 -0.47 3.79 8.82
N VAL A 269 -1.71 3.47 8.41
CA VAL A 269 -2.91 3.90 9.13
C VAL A 269 -2.94 3.33 10.54
N LEU A 270 -2.63 2.03 10.70
CA LEU A 270 -2.59 1.40 12.02
C LEU A 270 -1.40 1.90 12.87
N GLU A 271 -0.20 2.01 12.28
CA GLU A 271 0.99 2.51 12.99
C GLU A 271 0.81 3.94 13.50
N GLU A 272 0.24 4.82 12.68
CA GLU A 272 -0.03 6.23 13.07
C GLU A 272 -1.22 6.36 14.04
N ALA A 273 -2.05 5.33 14.17
CA ALA A 273 -3.07 5.21 15.21
C ALA A 273 -2.53 4.65 16.54
N GLY A 274 -1.24 4.23 16.58
CA GLY A 274 -0.57 3.69 17.77
C GLY A 274 -0.50 2.16 17.84
N GLY A 275 -0.96 1.44 16.81
CA GLY A 275 -0.85 -0.01 16.68
C GLY A 275 0.38 -0.47 15.90
N GLN A 276 0.44 -1.75 15.57
CA GLN A 276 1.56 -2.35 14.83
C GLN A 276 1.10 -3.47 13.90
N ILE A 277 1.85 -3.72 12.82
CA ILE A 277 1.79 -4.94 12.01
C ILE A 277 3.18 -5.57 12.00
N LEU A 278 3.29 -6.76 12.59
CA LEU A 278 4.57 -7.42 12.80
C LEU A 278 4.57 -8.81 12.13
N GLU A 279 5.65 -9.15 11.44
CA GLU A 279 5.90 -10.50 10.98
C GLU A 279 5.84 -11.49 12.15
N TRP A 280 5.18 -12.63 11.96
CA TRP A 280 4.87 -13.59 13.01
C TRP A 280 6.11 -14.12 13.77
N HIS A 281 7.17 -14.46 13.03
CA HIS A 281 8.37 -15.06 13.63
C HIS A 281 9.41 -14.06 14.11
N THR A 282 9.69 -13.05 13.29
CA THR A 282 10.75 -12.08 13.57
C THR A 282 10.32 -10.94 14.48
N ARG A 283 9.01 -10.72 14.61
CA ARG A 283 8.42 -9.59 15.34
C ARG A 283 8.91 -8.24 14.83
N LYS A 284 9.34 -8.17 13.59
CA LYS A 284 9.71 -6.91 12.91
C LYS A 284 8.54 -6.41 12.08
N PRO A 285 8.42 -5.09 11.87
CA PRO A 285 7.43 -4.53 10.93
C PRO A 285 7.56 -5.16 9.56
N LEU A 286 6.44 -5.30 8.84
CA LEU A 286 6.46 -5.73 7.44
C LEU A 286 7.25 -4.72 6.59
N ILE A 287 7.90 -5.21 5.56
CA ILE A 287 8.65 -4.43 4.57
C ILE A 287 8.08 -4.68 3.18
N TYR A 288 8.26 -3.72 2.30
CA TYR A 288 7.69 -3.67 0.96
C TYR A 288 8.76 -3.68 -0.11
N ASN A 289 8.38 -4.01 -1.35
CA ASN A 289 9.28 -4.19 -2.48
C ASN A 289 10.20 -5.40 -2.34
N LYS A 290 9.68 -6.48 -1.75
CA LYS A 290 10.40 -7.76 -1.67
C LYS A 290 10.48 -8.40 -3.06
N MET A 291 11.42 -9.30 -3.28
CA MET A 291 11.49 -10.09 -4.51
C MET A 291 10.19 -10.90 -4.72
N ASP A 292 9.72 -11.54 -3.68
CA ASP A 292 8.38 -12.13 -3.59
C ASP A 292 7.44 -11.13 -2.90
N LEU A 293 6.41 -10.71 -3.60
CA LEU A 293 5.45 -9.71 -3.11
C LEU A 293 4.45 -10.29 -2.09
N ARG A 294 4.50 -11.59 -1.80
CA ARG A 294 3.71 -12.19 -0.72
C ARG A 294 4.22 -11.74 0.63
N ASN A 295 3.29 -11.46 1.53
CA ASN A 295 3.63 -11.20 2.91
C ASN A 295 3.90 -12.51 3.66
N PRO A 296 4.83 -12.51 4.63
CA PRO A 296 4.89 -13.56 5.63
C PRO A 296 3.61 -13.57 6.48
N ASN A 297 3.40 -14.64 7.25
CA ASN A 297 2.40 -14.61 8.32
C ASN A 297 2.70 -13.43 9.27
N PHE A 298 1.66 -12.77 9.75
CA PHE A 298 1.83 -11.59 10.59
C PHE A 298 0.79 -11.51 11.71
N ILE A 299 1.02 -10.59 12.63
CA ILE A 299 0.07 -10.17 13.63
C ILE A 299 -0.08 -8.66 13.59
N ALA A 300 -1.32 -8.19 13.49
CA ALA A 300 -1.65 -6.78 13.61
C ALA A 300 -2.40 -6.56 14.92
N HIS A 301 -2.11 -5.48 15.64
CA HIS A 301 -2.72 -5.22 16.94
C HIS A 301 -2.72 -3.75 17.29
N GLY A 302 -3.62 -3.35 18.19
CA GLY A 302 -3.60 -2.07 18.87
C GLY A 302 -2.42 -1.94 19.85
N ASN A 303 -2.54 -1.09 20.85
CA ASN A 303 -1.48 -0.88 21.85
C ASN A 303 -1.56 -1.97 22.93
N ILE A 304 -0.57 -2.86 23.00
CA ILE A 304 -0.45 -3.92 24.02
C ILE A 304 0.33 -3.37 25.23
N ILE A 305 -0.22 -3.52 26.45
CA ILE A 305 0.37 -3.11 27.72
C ILE A 305 0.71 -4.29 28.60
#